data_8b0d20ddb7ef734e3507fbde20043404
#
_entry.id   8b0d20ddb7ef734e3507fbde20043404
#
_cell.length_a   1.000
_cell.length_b   1.000
_cell.length_c   1.000
_cell.angle_alpha   90.00
_cell.angle_beta   90.00
_cell.angle_gamma   90.00
#
_symmetry.space_group_name_H-M   'P 1'
#
loop_
_entity.id
_entity.type
_entity.pdbx_description
1 polymer ?
#
loop_
_entity_poly.entity_id
_entity_poly.type
_entity_poly.pdbx_seq_one_letter_code
_entity_poly.pdbx_strand_id
1 'polypeptide(L)'
;RQMCIRDRIKSFKDFFQLETKSDERGEEGLYNTFQDNFPITDARNQFVLEFLDYFVDPPRYNIQECIERGLTYSVPLKARLKLYCTDPEHEDFETIVQDVYLGTIPYMTPSGTFCINGAERVVVSQLHRSPGVFFGQSFHANGTKLYSARVIPFKGSWIEFATDINSVMYAYIDRKKKLPVTTLFRAIGYERDKD
;
A
#
# COMPACT_ATOMS: atom_id res chain seq x y z
N ARG A 1 -23.69 8.97 -13.91
CA ARG A 1 -23.74 7.68 -13.17
C ARG A 1 -22.98 6.57 -13.88
N GLN A 2 -23.15 6.38 -15.20
CA GLN A 2 -22.46 5.31 -15.95
C GLN A 2 -20.93 5.49 -15.99
N MET A 3 -20.39 6.71 -16.08
CA MET A 3 -18.94 6.96 -16.03
C MET A 3 -18.34 6.51 -14.71
N CYS A 4 -18.94 6.86 -13.58
CA CYS A 4 -18.44 6.44 -12.27
C CYS A 4 -18.42 4.91 -12.06
N ILE A 5 -19.39 4.19 -12.64
CA ILE A 5 -19.41 2.72 -12.59
C ILE A 5 -18.27 2.14 -13.44
N ARG A 6 -18.08 2.64 -14.65
CA ARG A 6 -16.97 2.21 -15.54
C ARG A 6 -15.61 2.45 -14.91
N ASP A 7 -15.42 3.61 -14.28
CA ASP A 7 -14.16 3.96 -13.63
C ASP A 7 -13.85 3.04 -12.45
N ARG A 8 -14.88 2.68 -11.66
CA ARG A 8 -14.72 1.72 -10.56
C ARG A 8 -14.36 0.34 -11.06
N ILE A 9 -15.07 -0.15 -12.08
CA ILE A 9 -14.80 -1.47 -12.67
C ILE A 9 -13.39 -1.48 -13.28
N LYS A 10 -13.02 -0.41 -13.99
CA LYS A 10 -11.67 -0.28 -14.53
C LYS A 10 -10.61 -0.31 -13.44
N SER A 11 -10.74 0.53 -12.42
CA SER A 11 -9.81 0.56 -11.28
C SER A 11 -9.68 -0.80 -10.59
N PHE A 12 -10.78 -1.55 -10.47
CA PHE A 12 -10.76 -2.89 -9.88
C PHE A 12 -10.07 -3.92 -10.78
N LYS A 13 -10.28 -3.83 -12.11
CA LYS A 13 -9.57 -4.67 -13.08
C LYS A 13 -8.07 -4.35 -13.11
N ASP A 14 -7.71 -3.07 -13.09
CA ASP A 14 -6.33 -2.61 -13.05
C ASP A 14 -5.64 -3.08 -11.75
N PHE A 15 -6.36 -3.12 -10.62
CA PHE A 15 -5.85 -3.66 -9.35
C PHE A 15 -5.52 -5.15 -9.43
N PHE A 16 -6.42 -5.95 -10.01
CA PHE A 16 -6.25 -7.40 -10.08
C PHE A 16 -5.45 -7.87 -11.29
N GLN A 17 -5.45 -7.15 -12.40
CA GLN A 17 -4.75 -7.49 -13.65
C GLN A 17 -4.91 -8.97 -14.09
N LEU A 18 -6.08 -9.59 -13.85
CA LEU A 18 -6.31 -11.01 -14.12
C LEU A 18 -6.37 -11.35 -15.62
N GLU A 19 -6.75 -10.38 -16.45
CA GLU A 19 -6.85 -10.54 -17.91
C GLU A 19 -5.47 -10.41 -18.58
N THR A 20 -4.44 -9.95 -17.84
CA THR A 20 -3.08 -9.72 -18.34
C THR A 20 -2.19 -10.90 -17.96
N LYS A 21 -1.34 -11.34 -18.88
CA LYS A 21 -0.35 -12.39 -18.60
C LYS A 21 0.64 -11.92 -17.55
N SER A 22 1.20 -12.86 -16.78
CA SER A 22 2.13 -12.57 -15.69
C SER A 22 3.29 -11.66 -16.11
N ASP A 23 3.86 -11.91 -17.28
CA ASP A 23 5.02 -11.18 -17.82
C ASP A 23 4.69 -9.78 -18.34
N GLU A 24 3.40 -9.49 -18.53
CA GLU A 24 2.91 -8.21 -19.08
C GLU A 24 2.20 -7.35 -18.01
N ARG A 25 2.15 -7.82 -16.76
CA ARG A 25 1.51 -7.08 -15.67
C ARG A 25 2.31 -5.83 -15.29
N GLY A 26 1.61 -4.72 -15.14
CA GLY A 26 2.20 -3.47 -14.67
C GLY A 26 2.56 -3.52 -13.18
N GLU A 27 3.53 -2.72 -12.78
CA GLU A 27 3.95 -2.54 -11.37
C GLU A 27 2.90 -1.75 -10.57
N GLU A 28 1.65 -2.23 -10.57
CA GLU A 28 0.51 -1.60 -9.91
C GLU A 28 -0.35 -2.65 -9.17
N GLY A 29 -1.13 -2.18 -8.21
CA GLY A 29 -2.16 -2.97 -7.55
C GLY A 29 -1.62 -4.18 -6.77
N LEU A 30 -2.28 -5.32 -6.95
CA LEU A 30 -1.98 -6.55 -6.22
C LEU A 30 -0.62 -7.14 -6.63
N TYR A 31 -0.26 -7.04 -7.90
CA TYR A 31 1.04 -7.53 -8.41
C TYR A 31 2.21 -6.82 -7.75
N ASN A 32 2.17 -5.49 -7.69
CA ASN A 32 3.21 -4.70 -7.01
C ASN A 32 3.32 -5.06 -5.52
N THR A 33 2.19 -5.31 -4.86
CA THR A 33 2.19 -5.72 -3.44
C THR A 33 2.93 -7.04 -3.24
N PHE A 34 2.80 -7.99 -4.15
CA PHE A 34 3.58 -9.22 -4.10
C PHE A 34 5.06 -8.97 -4.38
N GLN A 35 5.39 -8.18 -5.39
CA GLN A 35 6.78 -7.85 -5.73
C GLN A 35 7.52 -7.16 -4.58
N ASP A 36 6.85 -6.25 -3.88
CA ASP A 36 7.44 -5.54 -2.73
C ASP A 36 7.71 -6.44 -1.51
N ASN A 37 6.97 -7.56 -1.39
CA ASN A 37 7.11 -8.47 -0.26
C ASN A 37 7.95 -9.71 -0.55
N PHE A 38 8.24 -10.01 -1.79
CA PHE A 38 9.04 -11.14 -2.22
C PHE A 38 10.31 -10.69 -2.94
N PRO A 39 11.40 -11.46 -2.91
CA PRO A 39 11.54 -12.77 -2.26
C PRO A 39 11.65 -12.67 -0.73
N ILE A 40 11.19 -13.72 -0.05
CA ILE A 40 11.37 -13.87 1.39
C ILE A 40 12.52 -14.85 1.62
N THR A 41 13.51 -14.44 2.41
CA THR A 41 14.65 -15.28 2.79
C THR A 41 14.62 -15.60 4.27
N ASP A 42 15.14 -16.75 4.65
CA ASP A 42 15.32 -17.08 6.06
C ASP A 42 16.48 -16.30 6.70
N ALA A 43 16.57 -16.34 8.03
CA ALA A 43 17.60 -15.61 8.79
C ALA A 43 19.05 -16.01 8.45
N ARG A 44 19.25 -17.18 7.82
CA ARG A 44 20.56 -17.69 7.40
C ARG A 44 20.81 -17.53 5.89
N ASN A 45 19.84 -16.99 5.14
CA ASN A 45 19.87 -16.89 3.69
C ASN A 45 20.06 -18.22 2.97
N GLN A 46 19.62 -19.33 3.59
CA GLN A 46 19.73 -20.68 3.03
C GLN A 46 18.51 -21.03 2.15
N PHE A 47 17.31 -20.59 2.56
CA PHE A 47 16.07 -20.84 1.83
C PHE A 47 15.50 -19.53 1.29
N VAL A 48 15.03 -19.58 0.05
CA VAL A 48 14.40 -18.45 -0.63
C VAL A 48 13.02 -18.88 -1.10
N LEU A 49 12.02 -18.09 -0.70
CA LEU A 49 10.64 -18.19 -1.17
C LEU A 49 10.40 -17.09 -2.20
N GLU A 50 10.24 -17.48 -3.45
CA GLU A 50 10.04 -16.60 -4.59
C GLU A 50 8.57 -16.60 -5.03
N PHE A 51 8.05 -15.44 -5.37
CA PHE A 51 6.74 -15.28 -5.97
C PHE A 51 6.84 -15.41 -7.49
N LEU A 52 6.01 -16.26 -8.09
CA LEU A 52 5.96 -16.46 -9.54
C LEU A 52 4.73 -15.78 -10.17
N ASP A 53 3.54 -16.06 -9.62
CA ASP A 53 2.28 -15.57 -10.16
C ASP A 53 1.16 -15.66 -9.12
N TYR A 54 0.03 -15.01 -9.39
CA TYR A 54 -1.20 -15.19 -8.62
C TYR A 54 -2.39 -15.36 -9.56
N PHE A 55 -3.41 -16.03 -9.05
CA PHE A 55 -4.68 -16.22 -9.73
C PHE A 55 -5.82 -16.35 -8.74
N VAL A 56 -7.03 -16.21 -9.22
CA VAL A 56 -8.24 -16.40 -8.44
C VAL A 56 -9.07 -17.53 -9.01
N ASP A 57 -9.65 -18.32 -8.13
CA ASP A 57 -10.64 -19.32 -8.51
C ASP A 57 -12.02 -18.67 -8.67
N PRO A 58 -12.94 -19.30 -9.39
CA PRO A 58 -14.33 -18.83 -9.46
C PRO A 58 -14.96 -18.69 -8.06
N PRO A 59 -15.85 -17.72 -7.88
CA PRO A 59 -16.57 -17.55 -6.61
C PRO A 59 -17.40 -18.78 -6.28
N ARG A 60 -17.40 -19.15 -5.00
CA ARG A 60 -18.14 -20.33 -4.53
C ARG A 60 -19.65 -20.18 -4.63
N TYR A 61 -20.15 -18.98 -4.44
CA TYR A 61 -21.58 -18.63 -4.49
C TYR A 61 -21.79 -17.50 -5.49
N ASN A 62 -22.93 -17.50 -6.16
CA ASN A 62 -23.30 -16.38 -7.01
C ASN A 62 -23.79 -15.18 -6.18
N ILE A 63 -23.97 -14.02 -6.83
CA ILE A 63 -24.34 -12.77 -6.15
C ILE A 63 -25.70 -12.92 -5.46
N GLN A 64 -26.67 -13.55 -6.14
CA GLN A 64 -28.02 -13.73 -5.61
C GLN A 64 -28.01 -14.61 -4.35
N GLU A 65 -27.29 -15.70 -4.38
CA GLU A 65 -27.12 -16.57 -3.22
C GLU A 65 -26.44 -15.86 -2.04
N CYS A 66 -25.46 -14.99 -2.33
CA CYS A 66 -24.82 -14.20 -1.29
C CYS A 66 -25.80 -13.22 -0.62
N ILE A 67 -26.68 -12.59 -1.39
CA ILE A 67 -27.70 -11.68 -0.85
C ILE A 67 -28.72 -12.46 0.00
N GLU A 68 -29.23 -13.58 -0.50
CA GLU A 68 -30.25 -14.37 0.20
C GLU A 68 -29.76 -15.01 1.49
N ARG A 69 -28.48 -15.45 1.50
CA ARG A 69 -27.86 -16.14 2.64
C ARG A 69 -27.06 -15.22 3.57
N GLY A 70 -26.98 -13.93 3.29
CA GLY A 70 -26.17 -13.00 4.07
C GLY A 70 -24.67 -13.22 3.97
N LEU A 71 -24.18 -13.71 2.82
CA LEU A 71 -22.77 -14.02 2.58
C LEU A 71 -22.05 -12.88 1.85
N THR A 72 -20.72 -12.94 1.84
CA THR A 72 -19.88 -12.03 1.06
C THR A 72 -19.53 -12.67 -0.28
N TYR A 73 -19.77 -11.93 -1.37
CA TYR A 73 -19.35 -12.33 -2.71
C TYR A 73 -17.83 -12.13 -2.84
N SER A 74 -17.09 -13.22 -2.83
CA SER A 74 -15.63 -13.23 -2.79
C SER A 74 -15.05 -14.34 -3.66
N VAL A 75 -13.80 -14.15 -4.04
CA VAL A 75 -13.01 -15.12 -4.81
C VAL A 75 -11.83 -15.62 -4.00
N PRO A 76 -11.50 -16.91 -4.07
CA PRO A 76 -10.27 -17.46 -3.48
C PRO A 76 -9.05 -16.91 -4.22
N LEU A 77 -8.11 -16.34 -3.50
CA LEU A 77 -6.81 -15.91 -4.00
C LEU A 77 -5.78 -17.00 -3.75
N LYS A 78 -5.06 -17.39 -4.79
CA LYS A 78 -3.92 -18.29 -4.74
C LYS A 78 -2.69 -17.61 -5.32
N ALA A 79 -1.54 -17.92 -4.75
CA ALA A 79 -0.25 -17.52 -5.28
C ALA A 79 0.57 -18.75 -5.66
N ARG A 80 1.24 -18.69 -6.79
CA ARG A 80 2.23 -19.68 -7.19
C ARG A 80 3.57 -19.26 -6.64
N LEU A 81 4.07 -20.05 -5.70
CA LEU A 81 5.30 -19.80 -5.01
C LEU A 81 6.34 -20.87 -5.34
N LYS A 82 7.61 -20.48 -5.35
CA LYS A 82 8.76 -21.34 -5.56
C LYS A 82 9.67 -21.25 -4.36
N LEU A 83 9.92 -22.38 -3.74
CA LEU A 83 10.86 -22.52 -2.64
C LEU A 83 12.09 -23.26 -3.14
N TYR A 84 13.27 -22.69 -2.95
CA TYR A 84 14.55 -23.31 -3.28
C TYR A 84 15.61 -23.01 -2.22
N CYS A 85 16.61 -23.88 -2.16
CA CYS A 85 17.77 -23.74 -1.29
C CYS A 85 18.94 -23.13 -2.07
N THR A 86 19.66 -22.19 -1.44
CA THR A 86 20.86 -21.57 -1.99
C THR A 86 22.15 -22.10 -1.37
N ASP A 87 22.03 -22.99 -0.36
CA ASP A 87 23.17 -23.55 0.36
C ASP A 87 23.76 -24.75 -0.41
N PRO A 88 25.06 -24.73 -0.76
CA PRO A 88 25.71 -25.85 -1.43
C PRO A 88 25.76 -27.12 -0.58
N GLU A 89 25.62 -27.04 0.75
CA GLU A 89 25.60 -28.24 1.63
C GLU A 89 24.26 -29.00 1.53
N HIS A 90 23.24 -28.41 0.92
CA HIS A 90 21.89 -28.98 0.75
C HIS A 90 21.52 -29.16 -0.73
N GLU A 91 22.46 -29.61 -1.57
CA GLU A 91 22.23 -29.85 -3.02
C GLU A 91 21.08 -30.85 -3.28
N ASP A 92 20.76 -31.69 -2.31
CA ASP A 92 19.65 -32.69 -2.41
C ASP A 92 18.27 -32.07 -2.26
N PHE A 93 18.14 -30.77 -1.94
CA PHE A 93 16.85 -30.10 -1.81
C PHE A 93 16.24 -29.80 -3.17
N GLU A 94 15.18 -30.54 -3.50
CA GLU A 94 14.44 -30.28 -4.73
C GLU A 94 13.65 -28.96 -4.64
N THR A 95 13.73 -28.17 -5.70
CA THR A 95 12.93 -26.94 -5.83
C THR A 95 11.43 -27.30 -5.83
N ILE A 96 10.69 -26.72 -4.91
CA ILE A 96 9.25 -26.93 -4.77
C ILE A 96 8.52 -25.76 -5.40
N VAL A 97 7.64 -26.02 -6.37
CA VAL A 97 6.71 -25.04 -6.93
C VAL A 97 5.31 -25.48 -6.59
N GLN A 98 4.57 -24.63 -5.88
CA GLN A 98 3.24 -24.96 -5.40
C GLN A 98 2.31 -23.76 -5.46
N ASP A 99 1.02 -24.05 -5.73
CA ASP A 99 -0.06 -23.06 -5.62
C ASP A 99 -0.57 -23.04 -4.17
N VAL A 100 -0.39 -21.89 -3.51
CA VAL A 100 -0.74 -21.69 -2.11
C VAL A 100 -1.99 -20.84 -2.01
N TYR A 101 -2.99 -21.33 -1.27
CA TYR A 101 -4.18 -20.55 -0.95
C TYR A 101 -3.85 -19.49 0.12
N LEU A 102 -4.06 -18.22 -0.21
CA LEU A 102 -3.78 -17.10 0.69
C LEU A 102 -5.02 -16.61 1.45
N GLY A 103 -6.19 -16.79 0.87
CA GLY A 103 -7.43 -16.32 1.48
C GLY A 103 -8.49 -15.99 0.43
N THR A 104 -9.55 -15.32 0.85
CA THR A 104 -10.61 -14.82 -0.04
C THR A 104 -10.59 -13.30 -0.08
N ILE A 105 -10.82 -12.75 -1.27
CA ILE A 105 -10.94 -11.31 -1.47
C ILE A 105 -12.36 -11.00 -1.98
N PRO A 106 -13.06 -10.01 -1.40
CA PRO A 106 -14.33 -9.54 -1.94
C PRO A 106 -14.19 -9.16 -3.41
N TYR A 107 -15.13 -9.58 -4.22
CA TYR A 107 -15.07 -9.35 -5.66
C TYR A 107 -16.17 -8.39 -6.10
N MET A 108 -15.83 -7.49 -7.03
CA MET A 108 -16.75 -6.47 -7.50
C MET A 108 -17.80 -7.09 -8.44
N THR A 109 -19.04 -6.69 -8.25
CA THR A 109 -20.15 -7.07 -9.13
C THR A 109 -20.09 -6.30 -10.46
N PRO A 110 -20.81 -6.75 -11.51
CA PRO A 110 -20.88 -6.01 -12.77
C PRO A 110 -21.47 -4.59 -12.64
N SER A 111 -22.20 -4.31 -11.58
CA SER A 111 -22.74 -2.96 -11.25
C SER A 111 -21.72 -2.06 -10.54
N GLY A 112 -20.49 -2.51 -10.28
CA GLY A 112 -19.46 -1.73 -9.60
C GLY A 112 -19.68 -1.63 -8.08
N THR A 113 -20.38 -2.60 -7.50
CA THR A 113 -20.66 -2.73 -6.07
C THR A 113 -19.95 -3.94 -5.48
N PHE A 114 -19.92 -4.02 -4.15
CA PHE A 114 -19.51 -5.23 -3.42
C PHE A 114 -20.70 -5.77 -2.64
N CYS A 115 -20.86 -7.08 -2.62
CA CYS A 115 -21.82 -7.74 -1.74
C CYS A 115 -21.10 -8.22 -0.47
N ILE A 116 -21.32 -7.55 0.64
CA ILE A 116 -20.70 -7.86 1.94
C ILE A 116 -21.79 -8.25 2.93
N ASN A 117 -21.71 -9.47 3.45
CA ASN A 117 -22.72 -10.02 4.37
C ASN A 117 -24.16 -9.87 3.84
N GLY A 118 -24.35 -10.11 2.54
CA GLY A 118 -25.65 -10.00 1.86
C GLY A 118 -26.10 -8.58 1.53
N ALA A 119 -25.35 -7.55 1.91
CA ALA A 119 -25.66 -6.16 1.61
C ALA A 119 -24.81 -5.64 0.44
N GLU A 120 -25.47 -5.07 -0.56
CA GLU A 120 -24.79 -4.37 -1.65
C GLU A 120 -24.19 -3.05 -1.14
N ARG A 121 -22.88 -2.88 -1.30
CA ARG A 121 -22.13 -1.72 -0.82
C ARG A 121 -21.33 -1.09 -1.95
N VAL A 122 -21.18 0.21 -1.90
CA VAL A 122 -20.40 0.99 -2.86
C VAL A 122 -19.27 1.70 -2.12
N VAL A 123 -18.06 1.58 -2.64
CA VAL A 123 -16.94 2.40 -2.17
C VAL A 123 -17.15 3.83 -2.64
N VAL A 124 -17.26 4.76 -1.70
CA VAL A 124 -17.41 6.19 -2.00
C VAL A 124 -16.06 6.86 -2.05
N SER A 125 -15.90 7.83 -2.96
CA SER A 125 -14.69 8.64 -3.04
C SER A 125 -14.53 9.47 -1.76
N GLN A 126 -13.35 9.42 -1.16
CA GLN A 126 -13.01 10.18 0.03
C GLN A 126 -12.09 11.34 -0.35
N LEU A 127 -12.49 12.56 0.03
CA LEU A 127 -11.67 13.72 -0.17
C LEU A 127 -10.57 13.78 0.91
N HIS A 128 -9.33 13.84 0.48
CA HIS A 128 -8.19 14.03 1.37
C HIS A 128 -7.20 15.05 0.78
N ARG A 129 -6.31 15.59 1.62
CA ARG A 129 -5.27 16.49 1.14
C ARG A 129 -4.29 15.72 0.26
N SER A 130 -3.89 16.35 -0.84
CA SER A 130 -2.89 15.76 -1.74
C SER A 130 -1.56 15.59 -1.03
N PRO A 131 -0.84 14.49 -1.29
CA PRO A 131 0.54 14.35 -0.86
C PRO A 131 1.41 15.45 -1.46
N GLY A 132 2.39 15.90 -0.72
CA GLY A 132 3.32 16.91 -1.19
C GLY A 132 3.85 17.81 -0.09
N VAL A 133 4.55 18.86 -0.49
CA VAL A 133 5.11 19.89 0.40
C VAL A 133 4.36 21.20 0.20
N PHE A 134 3.88 21.76 1.30
CA PHE A 134 3.11 23.01 1.32
C PHE A 134 3.87 24.05 2.15
N PHE A 135 4.20 25.16 1.54
CA PHE A 135 4.88 26.28 2.19
C PHE A 135 3.87 27.28 2.71
N GLY A 136 4.15 27.84 3.88
CA GLY A 136 3.32 28.85 4.52
C GLY A 136 4.16 29.97 5.10
N GLN A 137 3.53 31.14 5.24
CA GLN A 137 4.09 32.30 5.91
C GLN A 137 3.06 32.85 6.91
N SER A 138 3.51 33.18 8.10
CA SER A 138 2.71 33.86 9.13
C SER A 138 3.48 35.03 9.71
N PHE A 139 2.77 35.88 10.43
CA PHE A 139 3.38 37.01 11.12
C PHE A 139 3.21 36.83 12.63
N HIS A 140 4.28 36.96 13.36
CA HIS A 140 4.23 37.02 14.80
C HIS A 140 3.66 38.39 15.24
N ALA A 141 3.15 38.50 16.46
CA ALA A 141 2.55 39.75 16.98
C ALA A 141 3.50 40.94 16.95
N ASN A 142 4.82 40.74 16.96
CA ASN A 142 5.86 41.76 16.84
C ASN A 142 6.19 42.15 15.38
N GLY A 143 5.45 41.59 14.37
CA GLY A 143 5.68 41.89 12.96
C GLY A 143 6.72 41.01 12.29
N THR A 144 7.41 40.13 13.01
CA THR A 144 8.42 39.19 12.43
C THR A 144 7.74 38.15 11.54
N LYS A 145 8.28 37.97 10.33
CA LYS A 145 7.83 36.92 9.41
C LYS A 145 8.32 35.53 9.87
N LEU A 146 7.39 34.61 9.98
CA LEU A 146 7.66 33.22 10.30
C LEU A 146 7.32 32.37 9.08
N TYR A 147 8.19 31.42 8.78
CA TYR A 147 8.01 30.51 7.65
C TYR A 147 7.72 29.09 8.15
N SER A 148 6.89 28.40 7.40
CA SER A 148 6.60 26.98 7.66
C SER A 148 6.58 26.18 6.38
N ALA A 149 6.94 24.91 6.48
CA ALA A 149 6.81 23.93 5.41
C ALA A 149 6.17 22.66 5.97
N ARG A 150 5.09 22.20 5.35
CA ARG A 150 4.37 21.02 5.78
C ARG A 150 4.53 19.94 4.75
N VAL A 151 5.08 18.80 5.16
CA VAL A 151 5.21 17.59 4.34
C VAL A 151 4.04 16.68 4.66
N ILE A 152 3.20 16.41 3.66
CA ILE A 152 2.05 15.53 3.76
C ILE A 152 2.34 14.29 2.93
N PRO A 153 2.50 13.09 3.54
CA PRO A 153 2.67 11.84 2.81
C PRO A 153 1.32 11.32 2.30
N PHE A 154 1.36 10.40 1.35
CA PHE A 154 0.16 9.66 0.92
C PHE A 154 -0.43 8.87 2.09
N LYS A 155 0.44 8.19 2.88
CA LYS A 155 0.07 7.44 4.07
C LYS A 155 1.20 7.57 5.10
N GLY A 156 0.87 8.03 6.31
CA GLY A 156 1.84 8.17 7.39
C GLY A 156 1.68 9.49 8.14
N SER A 157 2.64 9.78 9.02
CA SER A 157 2.66 10.96 9.86
C SER A 157 3.03 12.23 9.10
N TRP A 158 2.36 13.33 9.42
CA TRP A 158 2.71 14.64 8.86
C TRP A 158 3.90 15.22 9.59
N ILE A 159 4.80 15.85 8.83
CA ILE A 159 5.93 16.60 9.37
C ILE A 159 5.76 18.06 8.99
N GLU A 160 5.85 18.94 9.97
CA GLU A 160 5.80 20.37 9.76
C GLU A 160 7.10 20.99 10.28
N PHE A 161 7.77 21.72 9.42
CA PHE A 161 8.92 22.54 9.77
C PHE A 161 8.45 23.96 9.99
N ALA A 162 8.86 24.61 11.06
CA ALA A 162 8.52 26.01 11.34
C ALA A 162 9.68 26.75 11.97
N THR A 163 9.85 28.01 11.56
CA THR A 163 10.81 28.92 12.19
C THR A 163 10.21 29.60 13.41
N ASP A 164 11.02 29.77 14.44
CA ASP A 164 10.70 30.56 15.62
C ASP A 164 11.13 32.03 15.42
N ILE A 165 10.73 32.91 16.35
CA ILE A 165 11.12 34.35 16.39
C ILE A 165 12.63 34.54 16.42
N ASN A 166 13.38 33.60 16.96
CA ASN A 166 14.85 33.60 17.00
C ASN A 166 15.49 32.95 15.75
N SER A 167 14.73 32.77 14.66
CA SER A 167 15.18 32.13 13.43
C SER A 167 15.63 30.67 13.60
N VAL A 168 15.27 30.03 14.70
CA VAL A 168 15.54 28.62 14.94
C VAL A 168 14.43 27.78 14.28
N MET A 169 14.83 26.74 13.55
CA MET A 169 13.91 25.85 12.86
C MET A 169 13.60 24.62 13.71
N TYR A 170 12.32 24.32 13.82
CA TYR A 170 11.79 23.15 14.54
C TYR A 170 10.98 22.26 13.61
N ALA A 171 11.02 20.97 13.88
CA ALA A 171 10.17 19.99 13.26
C ALA A 171 9.07 19.52 14.23
N TYR A 172 7.85 19.44 13.73
CA TYR A 172 6.68 18.93 14.46
C TYR A 172 6.20 17.66 13.76
N ILE A 173 6.13 16.57 14.52
CA ILE A 173 5.60 15.29 14.03
C ILE A 173 4.18 15.14 14.58
N ASP A 174 3.19 15.05 13.67
CA ASP A 174 1.76 14.94 13.97
C ASP A 174 1.27 16.01 14.99
N ARG A 175 1.91 17.19 15.00
CA ARG A 175 1.63 18.30 15.94
C ARG A 175 1.85 17.94 17.42
N LYS A 176 2.47 16.81 17.74
CA LYS A 176 2.62 16.33 19.12
C LYS A 176 4.00 16.59 19.71
N LYS A 177 5.05 16.46 18.92
CA LYS A 177 6.44 16.61 19.39
C LYS A 177 7.11 17.75 18.64
N LYS A 178 7.68 18.68 19.40
CA LYS A 178 8.54 19.76 18.89
C LYS A 178 9.99 19.31 19.05
N LEU A 179 10.72 19.20 17.96
CA LEU A 179 12.13 18.79 17.93
C LEU A 179 12.95 19.84 17.16
N PRO A 180 14.19 20.18 17.59
CA PRO A 180 15.10 20.92 16.75
C PRO A 180 15.32 20.16 15.43
N VAL A 181 15.35 20.88 14.31
CA VAL A 181 15.47 20.25 12.98
C VAL A 181 16.76 19.43 12.83
N THR A 182 17.85 19.93 13.42
CA THR A 182 19.14 19.23 13.45
C THR A 182 19.06 17.86 14.14
N THR A 183 18.28 17.76 15.21
CA THR A 183 18.05 16.49 15.90
C THR A 183 17.32 15.49 15.01
N LEU A 184 16.32 15.96 14.26
CA LEU A 184 15.60 15.12 13.30
C LEU A 184 16.52 14.62 12.19
N PHE A 185 17.32 15.51 11.59
CA PHE A 185 18.23 15.13 10.51
C PHE A 185 19.32 14.16 10.97
N ARG A 186 19.88 14.34 12.16
CA ARG A 186 20.82 13.36 12.74
C ARG A 186 20.18 11.99 12.96
N ALA A 187 18.91 11.95 13.38
CA ALA A 187 18.17 10.71 13.53
C ALA A 187 17.91 9.98 12.20
N ILE A 188 17.82 10.71 11.09
CA ILE A 188 17.62 10.16 9.74
C ILE A 188 18.95 9.67 9.11
N GLY A 189 20.09 10.11 9.65
CA GLY A 189 21.42 9.66 9.18
C GLY A 189 22.36 10.77 8.73
N TYR A 190 21.98 12.04 8.82
CA TYR A 190 22.87 13.18 8.57
C TYR A 190 23.67 13.49 9.85
N GLU A 191 24.86 12.92 9.98
CA GLU A 191 25.63 12.99 11.23
C GLU A 191 26.33 14.34 11.43
N ARG A 192 26.68 15.02 10.36
CA ARG A 192 27.50 16.24 10.37
C ARG A 192 26.68 17.45 9.94
N ASP A 193 27.05 18.62 10.46
CA ASP A 193 26.43 19.89 10.10
C ASP A 193 26.69 20.33 8.63
N LYS A 194 27.51 19.58 7.90
CA LYS A 194 27.84 19.80 6.50
C LYS A 194 27.12 18.87 5.53
N ASP A 195 26.44 17.85 6.03
CA ASP A 195 25.65 16.91 5.25
C ASP A 195 24.26 17.51 4.99
#